data_8549f01b6b42e14a375869c86db059a6
#
_entry.id   8549f01b6b42e14a375869c86db059a6
#
_cell.length_a   1.000
_cell.length_b   1.000
_cell.length_c   1.000
_cell.angle_alpha   90.00
_cell.angle_beta   90.00
_cell.angle_gamma   90.00
#
_symmetry.space_group_name_H-M   'P 1'
#
loop_
_entity.id
_entity.type
_entity.pdbx_description
1 polymer ?
#
loop_
_entity_poly.entity_id
_entity_poly.type
_entity_poly.pdbx_seq_one_letter_code
_entity_poly.pdbx_strand_id
1 'polypeptide(L)'
;DNGIAGGPIELPSTRGDFSLSQLEDDQLAVVSFGYTYCPDVCPMTQAVKRQALALLSDEQSDRVVPVMITVDPERDTIERMQEYMNFFGDEFIGVVGSQEQVEEVASRYGVVWRRVEAPDSAMEYTIDHSASLFLVNREGDVLQRVLYSPTPHGLVSALENELDS
;
A
#
# COMPACT_ATOMS: atom_id res chain seq x y z
N ASP A 1 -16.92 7.41 -8.70
CA ASP A 1 -16.11 8.29 -7.88
C ASP A 1 -16.47 8.11 -6.40
N ASN A 2 -15.48 7.78 -5.61
CA ASN A 2 -15.66 7.53 -4.18
C ASN A 2 -15.21 8.71 -3.32
N GLY A 3 -15.03 9.89 -3.92
CA GLY A 3 -14.64 11.10 -3.24
C GLY A 3 -13.15 11.23 -2.94
N ILE A 4 -12.34 10.29 -3.41
CA ILE A 4 -10.89 10.32 -3.21
C ILE A 4 -10.23 10.71 -4.53
N ALA A 5 -9.44 11.77 -4.49
CA ALA A 5 -8.81 12.28 -5.70
C ALA A 5 -7.76 11.32 -6.26
N GLY A 6 -6.97 10.70 -5.39
CA GLY A 6 -5.85 9.89 -5.83
C GLY A 6 -4.77 10.72 -6.46
N GLY A 7 -4.00 10.13 -7.35
CA GLY A 7 -2.96 10.82 -8.08
C GLY A 7 -1.77 9.93 -8.37
N PRO A 8 -0.82 10.44 -9.16
CA PRO A 8 0.36 9.65 -9.51
C PRO A 8 1.22 9.39 -8.29
N ILE A 9 1.91 8.25 -8.32
CA ILE A 9 2.91 7.88 -7.32
C ILE A 9 4.20 7.66 -8.09
N GLU A 10 5.20 8.51 -7.86
CA GLU A 10 6.50 8.44 -8.52
C GLU A 10 7.57 8.63 -7.47
N LEU A 11 8.05 7.55 -6.89
CA LEU A 11 8.95 7.58 -5.74
C LEU A 11 9.94 6.42 -5.80
N PRO A 12 11.08 6.55 -5.10
CA PRO A 12 12.00 5.43 -4.98
C PRO A 12 11.34 4.23 -4.29
N SER A 13 11.77 3.04 -4.65
CA SER A 13 11.19 1.83 -4.09
C SER A 13 12.23 0.72 -3.98
N THR A 14 11.79 -0.41 -3.45
CA THR A 14 12.62 -1.63 -3.38
C THR A 14 12.91 -2.22 -4.75
N ARG A 15 12.29 -1.70 -5.80
CA ARG A 15 12.49 -2.13 -7.19
C ARG A 15 13.08 -1.02 -8.06
N GLY A 16 13.79 -0.05 -7.45
CA GLY A 16 14.24 1.14 -8.14
C GLY A 16 13.14 2.18 -8.16
N ASP A 17 13.18 3.12 -9.09
CA ASP A 17 12.15 4.14 -9.16
C ASP A 17 10.81 3.52 -9.54
N PHE A 18 9.82 3.73 -8.68
CA PHE A 18 8.47 3.22 -8.90
C PHE A 18 7.58 4.32 -9.45
N SER A 19 6.79 3.97 -10.46
CA SER A 19 5.75 4.87 -10.99
C SER A 19 4.53 4.04 -11.35
N LEU A 20 3.35 4.54 -11.02
CA LEU A 20 2.10 3.87 -11.42
C LEU A 20 2.00 3.72 -12.94
N SER A 21 2.63 4.64 -13.69
CA SER A 21 2.62 4.56 -15.15
C SER A 21 3.37 3.34 -15.70
N GLN A 22 4.13 2.65 -14.85
CA GLN A 22 4.80 1.40 -15.23
C GLN A 22 3.85 0.21 -15.26
N LEU A 23 2.67 0.34 -14.68
CA LEU A 23 1.67 -0.73 -14.74
C LEU A 23 1.18 -0.91 -16.17
N GLU A 24 0.83 -2.15 -16.50
CA GLU A 24 0.17 -2.43 -17.77
C GLU A 24 -1.26 -1.92 -17.73
N ASP A 25 -1.90 -1.79 -18.90
CA ASP A 25 -3.26 -1.29 -19.00
C ASP A 25 -4.27 -2.12 -18.21
N ASP A 26 -4.02 -3.40 -18.05
CA ASP A 26 -4.90 -4.32 -17.36
C ASP A 26 -4.47 -4.60 -15.92
N GLN A 27 -3.46 -3.89 -15.43
CA GLN A 27 -2.97 -4.05 -14.06
C GLN A 27 -3.49 -2.95 -13.15
N LEU A 28 -3.57 -3.27 -11.87
CA LEU A 28 -3.84 -2.28 -10.84
C LEU A 28 -2.95 -2.54 -9.63
N ALA A 29 -2.78 -1.50 -8.82
CA ALA A 29 -1.99 -1.60 -7.59
C ALA A 29 -2.93 -1.63 -6.39
N VAL A 30 -2.57 -2.44 -5.40
CA VAL A 30 -3.22 -2.40 -4.09
C VAL A 30 -2.26 -1.64 -3.18
N VAL A 31 -2.61 -0.39 -2.92
CA VAL A 31 -1.73 0.55 -2.20
C VAL A 31 -2.17 0.68 -0.75
N SER A 32 -1.21 0.56 0.15
CA SER A 32 -1.44 0.82 1.57
C SER A 32 -0.34 1.74 2.08
N PHE A 33 -0.63 2.42 3.18
CA PHE A 33 0.34 3.28 3.87
C PHE A 33 0.61 2.66 5.24
N GLY A 34 1.85 2.67 5.65
CA GLY A 34 2.22 2.09 6.95
C GLY A 34 3.70 2.26 7.21
N TYR A 35 4.23 1.48 8.15
CA TYR A 35 5.64 1.51 8.48
C TYR A 35 6.05 0.17 9.07
N THR A 36 7.33 -0.21 8.88
CA THR A 36 7.78 -1.56 9.24
C THR A 36 7.83 -1.79 10.75
N TYR A 37 7.94 -0.73 11.54
CA TYR A 37 7.96 -0.83 12.99
C TYR A 37 6.58 -0.94 13.62
N CYS A 38 5.52 -0.87 12.80
CA CYS A 38 4.15 -1.04 13.28
C CYS A 38 3.98 -2.48 13.78
N PRO A 39 3.55 -2.68 15.02
CA PRO A 39 3.52 -4.02 15.58
C PRO A 39 2.28 -4.84 15.22
N ASP A 40 1.28 -4.25 14.61
CA ASP A 40 -0.03 -4.90 14.49
C ASP A 40 -0.65 -4.75 13.10
N VAL A 41 -1.27 -3.61 12.83
CA VAL A 41 -2.11 -3.44 11.62
C VAL A 41 -1.30 -3.55 10.32
N CYS A 42 -0.10 -2.98 10.28
CA CYS A 42 0.67 -2.96 9.04
C CYS A 42 1.08 -4.34 8.54
N PRO A 43 1.65 -5.22 9.39
CA PRO A 43 1.96 -6.58 8.93
C PRO A 43 0.69 -7.38 8.59
N MET A 44 -0.39 -7.18 9.33
CA MET A 44 -1.64 -7.86 9.02
C MET A 44 -2.23 -7.38 7.70
N THR A 45 -2.07 -6.10 7.37
CA THR A 45 -2.51 -5.56 6.08
C THR A 45 -1.77 -6.26 4.93
N GLN A 46 -0.46 -6.44 5.06
CA GLN A 46 0.31 -7.12 4.02
C GLN A 46 -0.07 -8.60 3.94
N ALA A 47 -0.32 -9.23 5.08
CA ALA A 47 -0.76 -10.63 5.10
C ALA A 47 -2.12 -10.80 4.41
N VAL A 48 -3.04 -9.86 4.60
CA VAL A 48 -4.34 -9.88 3.92
C VAL A 48 -4.16 -9.74 2.41
N LYS A 49 -3.26 -8.86 1.96
CA LYS A 49 -2.95 -8.75 0.53
C LYS A 49 -2.44 -10.08 -0.01
N ARG A 50 -1.52 -10.72 0.69
CA ARG A 50 -0.96 -12.00 0.29
C ARG A 50 -2.04 -13.07 0.18
N GLN A 51 -2.92 -13.13 1.18
CA GLN A 51 -4.01 -14.08 1.19
C GLN A 51 -4.97 -13.84 0.03
N ALA A 52 -5.27 -12.57 -0.24
CA ALA A 52 -6.16 -12.22 -1.34
C ALA A 52 -5.57 -12.65 -2.69
N LEU A 53 -4.29 -12.39 -2.90
CA LEU A 53 -3.62 -12.80 -4.13
C LEU A 53 -3.64 -14.32 -4.31
N ALA A 54 -3.52 -15.07 -3.22
CA ALA A 54 -3.57 -16.52 -3.26
C ALA A 54 -4.97 -17.06 -3.60
N LEU A 55 -6.01 -16.29 -3.32
CA LEU A 55 -7.38 -16.68 -3.61
C LEU A 55 -7.84 -16.31 -5.02
N LEU A 56 -7.11 -15.42 -5.68
CA LEU A 56 -7.39 -15.06 -7.06
C LEU A 56 -6.83 -16.13 -8.00
N SER A 57 -7.36 -16.19 -9.24
CA SER A 57 -6.75 -17.04 -10.26
C SER A 57 -5.35 -16.52 -10.59
N ASP A 58 -4.53 -17.35 -11.21
CA ASP A 58 -3.19 -16.94 -11.61
C ASP A 58 -3.22 -15.73 -12.54
N GLU A 59 -4.14 -15.72 -13.48
CA GLU A 59 -4.31 -14.59 -14.39
C GLU A 59 -4.68 -13.32 -13.64
N GLN A 60 -5.62 -13.42 -12.70
CA GLN A 60 -6.04 -12.24 -11.93
C GLN A 60 -4.92 -11.75 -11.03
N SER A 61 -4.22 -12.63 -10.34
CA SER A 61 -3.17 -12.21 -9.43
C SER A 61 -1.98 -11.58 -10.18
N ASP A 62 -1.71 -12.01 -11.40
CA ASP A 62 -0.66 -11.40 -12.23
C ASP A 62 -0.99 -9.95 -12.61
N ARG A 63 -2.25 -9.57 -12.51
CA ARG A 63 -2.71 -8.21 -12.83
C ARG A 63 -2.75 -7.30 -11.60
N VAL A 64 -2.34 -7.78 -10.44
CA VAL A 64 -2.39 -7.03 -9.19
C VAL A 64 -0.98 -6.84 -8.64
N VAL A 65 -0.62 -5.60 -8.35
CA VAL A 65 0.69 -5.25 -7.80
C VAL A 65 0.50 -4.75 -6.38
N PRO A 66 0.96 -5.49 -5.35
CA PRO A 66 0.84 -5.04 -3.97
C PRO A 66 1.93 -4.03 -3.63
N VAL A 67 1.52 -2.85 -3.16
CA VAL A 67 2.42 -1.73 -2.89
C VAL A 67 2.18 -1.22 -1.47
N MET A 68 3.26 -1.02 -0.73
CA MET A 68 3.21 -0.37 0.58
C MET A 68 4.07 0.88 0.53
N ILE A 69 3.52 2.02 0.93
CA ILE A 69 4.25 3.28 1.02
C ILE A 69 4.52 3.55 2.49
N THR A 70 5.80 3.68 2.85
CA THR A 70 6.11 3.95 4.26
C THR A 70 5.83 5.41 4.61
N VAL A 71 5.22 5.61 5.78
CA VAL A 71 5.02 6.94 6.35
C VAL A 71 6.19 7.35 7.26
N ASP A 72 7.18 6.45 7.41
CA ASP A 72 8.32 6.68 8.29
C ASP A 72 9.63 6.42 7.52
N PRO A 73 9.93 7.23 6.48
CA PRO A 73 11.13 6.97 5.66
C PRO A 73 12.44 7.18 6.40
N GLU A 74 12.44 7.84 7.55
CA GLU A 74 13.64 7.99 8.34
C GLU A 74 14.13 6.67 8.91
N ARG A 75 13.20 5.82 9.36
CA ARG A 75 13.54 4.51 9.92
C ARG A 75 13.44 3.40 8.89
N ASP A 76 12.52 3.54 7.94
CA ASP A 76 12.28 2.53 6.91
C ASP A 76 13.14 2.83 5.68
N THR A 77 14.40 2.40 5.74
CA THR A 77 15.30 2.51 4.60
C THR A 77 14.87 1.55 3.49
N ILE A 78 15.43 1.72 2.30
CA ILE A 78 15.16 0.81 1.17
C ILE A 78 15.51 -0.64 1.58
N GLU A 79 16.65 -0.85 2.24
CA GLU A 79 17.07 -2.19 2.65
C GLU A 79 16.08 -2.81 3.63
N ARG A 80 15.63 -2.02 4.61
CA ARG A 80 14.66 -2.52 5.59
C ARG A 80 13.32 -2.84 4.93
N MET A 81 12.87 -1.98 4.03
CA MET A 81 11.64 -2.23 3.28
C MET A 81 11.78 -3.47 2.40
N GLN A 82 12.95 -3.69 1.82
CA GLN A 82 13.21 -4.87 1.01
C GLN A 82 13.04 -6.14 1.82
N GLU A 83 13.64 -6.19 3.02
CA GLU A 83 13.50 -7.34 3.92
C GLU A 83 12.05 -7.57 4.32
N TYR A 84 11.36 -6.48 4.64
CA TYR A 84 9.98 -6.53 5.08
C TYR A 84 9.07 -7.06 3.96
N MET A 85 9.23 -6.52 2.76
CA MET A 85 8.42 -6.94 1.62
C MET A 85 8.71 -8.38 1.21
N ASN A 86 9.99 -8.78 1.24
CA ASN A 86 10.39 -10.15 0.88
C ASN A 86 9.73 -11.18 1.78
N PHE A 87 9.44 -10.82 3.02
CA PHE A 87 8.74 -11.70 3.94
C PHE A 87 7.34 -12.05 3.42
N PHE A 88 6.70 -11.14 2.71
CA PHE A 88 5.34 -11.35 2.21
C PHE A 88 5.31 -11.93 0.81
N GLY A 89 6.29 -11.65 -0.01
CA GLY A 89 6.38 -12.20 -1.36
C GLY A 89 7.23 -11.35 -2.28
N ASP A 90 7.73 -11.97 -3.34
CA ASP A 90 8.61 -11.30 -4.30
C ASP A 90 7.90 -10.20 -5.09
N GLU A 91 6.60 -10.30 -5.23
CA GLU A 91 5.78 -9.32 -5.96
C GLU A 91 5.49 -8.05 -5.16
N PHE A 92 5.74 -8.08 -3.84
CA PHE A 92 5.45 -6.93 -2.98
C PHE A 92 6.49 -5.83 -3.17
N ILE A 93 6.01 -4.61 -3.34
CA ILE A 93 6.86 -3.44 -3.56
C ILE A 93 6.73 -2.47 -2.39
N GLY A 94 7.86 -2.11 -1.79
CA GLY A 94 7.90 -1.09 -0.75
C GLY A 94 8.39 0.23 -1.34
N VAL A 95 7.65 1.29 -1.10
CA VAL A 95 7.96 2.62 -1.62
C VAL A 95 8.48 3.49 -0.48
N VAL A 96 9.64 4.11 -0.68
CA VAL A 96 10.31 4.94 0.32
C VAL A 96 10.65 6.30 -0.32
N GLY A 97 9.78 7.28 -0.13
CA GLY A 97 10.06 8.64 -0.57
C GLY A 97 10.64 9.45 0.58
N SER A 98 10.87 10.75 0.33
CA SER A 98 11.18 11.67 1.42
C SER A 98 9.91 11.89 2.24
N GLN A 99 10.06 12.41 3.46
CA GLN A 99 8.92 12.71 4.31
C GLN A 99 7.93 13.65 3.59
N GLU A 100 8.45 14.65 2.92
CA GLU A 100 7.63 15.61 2.18
C GLU A 100 6.89 14.95 1.01
N GLN A 101 7.57 14.08 0.27
CA GLN A 101 6.95 13.36 -0.85
C GLN A 101 5.84 12.44 -0.37
N VAL A 102 6.07 11.73 0.72
CA VAL A 102 5.07 10.82 1.28
C VAL A 102 3.85 11.58 1.76
N GLU A 103 4.05 12.72 2.42
CA GLU A 103 2.95 13.54 2.90
C GLU A 103 2.10 14.05 1.75
N GLU A 104 2.75 14.44 0.66
CA GLU A 104 2.03 14.90 -0.53
C GLU A 104 1.17 13.79 -1.13
N VAL A 105 1.74 12.60 -1.31
CA VAL A 105 1.00 11.46 -1.86
C VAL A 105 -0.15 11.06 -0.93
N ALA A 106 0.12 10.95 0.36
CA ALA A 106 -0.89 10.57 1.35
C ALA A 106 -2.05 11.57 1.35
N SER A 107 -1.75 12.84 1.23
CA SER A 107 -2.77 13.90 1.18
C SER A 107 -3.72 13.68 0.00
N ARG A 108 -3.19 13.32 -1.17
CA ARG A 108 -4.03 13.05 -2.35
C ARG A 108 -4.95 11.85 -2.14
N TYR A 109 -4.52 10.90 -1.33
CA TYR A 109 -5.30 9.68 -1.06
C TYR A 109 -6.16 9.79 0.19
N GLY A 110 -6.13 10.96 0.84
CA GLY A 110 -6.94 11.18 2.03
C GLY A 110 -6.43 10.45 3.27
N VAL A 111 -5.16 10.08 3.27
CA VAL A 111 -4.55 9.37 4.40
C VAL A 111 -3.93 10.38 5.35
N VAL A 112 -4.26 10.25 6.63
CA VAL A 112 -3.74 11.13 7.68
C VAL A 112 -3.10 10.26 8.76
N TRP A 113 -1.94 10.67 9.24
CA TRP A 113 -1.29 9.99 10.36
C TRP A 113 -0.69 11.03 11.29
N ARG A 114 -0.41 10.60 12.50
CA ARG A 114 0.17 11.47 13.49
C ARG A 114 1.25 10.71 14.23
N ARG A 115 2.37 11.39 14.45
CA ARG A 115 3.48 10.86 15.22
C ARG A 115 3.18 11.05 16.70
N VAL A 116 3.23 9.95 17.45
CA VAL A 116 3.01 9.97 18.89
C VAL A 116 4.30 9.57 19.57
N GLU A 117 4.79 10.43 20.46
CA GLU A 117 5.99 10.11 21.24
C GLU A 117 5.58 9.40 22.51
N ALA A 118 6.13 8.20 22.70
CA ALA A 118 5.92 7.44 23.93
C ALA A 118 7.12 7.64 24.82
N PRO A 119 6.92 7.91 26.13
CA PRO A 119 8.03 8.19 27.04
C PRO A 119 9.03 7.06 27.18
N ASP A 120 8.59 5.83 27.01
CA ASP A 120 9.41 4.65 27.33
C ASP A 120 9.83 3.87 26.11
N SER A 121 9.57 4.34 24.91
CA SER A 121 9.82 3.54 23.74
C SER A 121 10.10 4.39 22.52
N ALA A 122 10.37 3.71 21.41
CA ALA A 122 10.47 4.34 20.12
C ALA A 122 9.17 5.06 19.79
N MET A 123 9.28 6.09 18.97
CA MET A 123 8.10 6.83 18.54
C MET A 123 7.13 5.94 17.78
N GLU A 124 5.87 6.13 18.09
CA GLU A 124 4.80 5.42 17.39
C GLU A 124 4.03 6.40 16.52
N TYR A 125 3.52 5.90 15.43
CA TYR A 125 2.66 6.68 14.55
C TYR A 125 1.24 6.17 14.69
N THR A 126 0.31 7.11 14.85
CA THR A 126 -1.10 6.80 14.77
C THR A 126 -1.55 7.17 13.37
N ILE A 127 -2.08 6.21 12.65
CA ILE A 127 -2.55 6.45 11.30
C ILE A 127 -4.07 6.44 11.32
N ASP A 128 -4.67 7.63 11.16
CA ASP A 128 -6.12 7.76 11.09
C ASP A 128 -6.58 7.39 9.68
N HIS A 129 -7.63 6.59 9.59
CA HIS A 129 -8.21 6.14 8.31
C HIS A 129 -7.24 5.36 7.42
N SER A 130 -6.13 4.93 7.99
CA SER A 130 -5.08 4.33 7.20
C SER A 130 -5.18 2.83 7.08
N ALA A 131 -6.09 2.24 7.78
CA ALA A 131 -6.36 0.83 7.58
C ALA A 131 -7.19 0.63 6.31
N SER A 132 -7.01 1.51 5.32
CA SER A 132 -7.66 1.39 4.03
C SER A 132 -6.66 0.91 2.98
N LEU A 133 -7.16 0.13 2.07
CA LEU A 133 -6.42 -0.30 0.88
C LEU A 133 -7.02 0.44 -0.31
N PHE A 134 -6.16 0.90 -1.20
CA PHE A 134 -6.59 1.66 -2.38
C PHE A 134 -6.30 0.85 -3.62
N LEU A 135 -7.34 0.58 -4.42
CA LEU A 135 -7.16 -0.05 -5.72
C LEU A 135 -6.96 1.08 -6.73
N VAL A 136 -5.79 1.14 -7.33
CA VAL A 136 -5.36 2.28 -8.14
C VAL A 136 -4.89 1.79 -9.50
N ASN A 137 -5.34 2.46 -10.56
CA ASN A 137 -4.91 2.11 -11.91
C ASN A 137 -3.63 2.87 -12.29
N ARG A 138 -3.14 2.64 -13.51
CA ARG A 138 -1.89 3.25 -13.94
C ARG A 138 -1.95 4.77 -14.08
N GLU A 139 -3.14 5.33 -14.20
CA GLU A 139 -3.36 6.78 -14.28
C GLU A 139 -3.42 7.43 -12.90
N GLY A 140 -3.40 6.64 -11.84
CA GLY A 140 -3.48 7.17 -10.47
C GLY A 140 -4.91 7.33 -9.97
N ASP A 141 -5.89 6.84 -10.71
CA ASP A 141 -7.29 6.92 -10.27
C ASP A 141 -7.56 5.86 -9.22
N VAL A 142 -8.22 6.26 -8.13
CA VAL A 142 -8.65 5.32 -7.09
C VAL A 142 -9.96 4.69 -7.55
N LEU A 143 -9.89 3.41 -7.89
CA LEU A 143 -11.05 2.66 -8.36
C LEU A 143 -11.96 2.26 -7.21
N GLN A 144 -11.36 1.87 -6.10
CA GLN A 144 -12.07 1.52 -4.88
C GLN A 144 -11.18 1.76 -3.67
N ARG A 145 -11.80 2.12 -2.56
CA ARG A 145 -11.16 2.11 -1.24
C ARG A 145 -11.76 0.94 -0.47
N VAL A 146 -10.92 0.04 -0.01
CA VAL A 146 -11.33 -1.14 0.74
C VAL A 146 -10.91 -0.96 2.18
N LEU A 147 -11.86 -0.99 3.09
CA LEU A 147 -11.54 -0.88 4.51
C LEU A 147 -10.80 -2.13 4.97
N TYR A 148 -9.86 -1.95 5.86
CA TYR A 148 -9.11 -3.07 6.41
C TYR A 148 -10.05 -4.06 7.10
N SER A 149 -9.79 -5.33 6.86
CA SER A 149 -10.46 -6.42 7.55
C SER A 149 -9.41 -7.52 7.78
N PRO A 150 -9.46 -8.24 8.90
CA PRO A 150 -8.49 -9.30 9.12
C PRO A 150 -8.69 -10.51 8.20
N THR A 151 -9.76 -10.53 7.41
CA THR A 151 -9.98 -11.57 6.41
C THR A 151 -9.82 -10.99 5.00
N PRO A 152 -9.43 -11.80 4.00
CA PRO A 152 -9.19 -11.28 2.67
C PRO A 152 -10.44 -11.14 1.79
N HIS A 153 -11.60 -11.56 2.26
CA HIS A 153 -12.79 -11.67 1.40
C HIS A 153 -13.24 -10.35 0.78
N GLY A 154 -13.23 -9.27 1.56
CA GLY A 154 -13.61 -7.96 1.05
C GLY A 154 -12.65 -7.48 -0.05
N LEU A 155 -11.37 -7.70 0.16
CA LEU A 155 -10.35 -7.32 -0.83
C LEU A 155 -10.48 -8.17 -2.09
N VAL A 156 -10.68 -9.47 -1.95
CA VAL A 156 -10.86 -10.36 -3.10
C VAL A 156 -12.06 -9.93 -3.93
N SER A 157 -13.21 -9.67 -3.28
CA SER A 157 -14.41 -9.22 -3.99
C SER A 157 -14.17 -7.92 -4.75
N ALA A 158 -13.50 -6.96 -4.10
CA ALA A 158 -13.20 -5.68 -4.73
C ALA A 158 -12.27 -5.87 -5.94
N LEU A 159 -11.24 -6.70 -5.79
CA LEU A 159 -10.30 -6.96 -6.87
C LEU A 159 -10.98 -7.66 -8.05
N GLU A 160 -11.79 -8.67 -7.79
CA GLU A 160 -12.51 -9.37 -8.85
C GLU A 160 -13.43 -8.42 -9.59
N ASN A 161 -14.11 -7.56 -8.86
CA ASN A 161 -15.01 -6.58 -9.46
C ASN A 161 -14.28 -5.63 -10.41
N GLU A 162 -13.11 -5.14 -10.01
CA GLU A 162 -12.35 -4.22 -10.86
C GLU A 162 -11.63 -4.94 -12.00
N LEU A 163 -11.12 -6.14 -11.77
CA LEU A 163 -10.42 -6.90 -12.81
C LEU A 163 -11.36 -7.42 -13.89
N ASP A 164 -12.61 -7.68 -13.54
CA ASP A 164 -13.59 -8.23 -14.47
C ASP A 164 -14.39 -7.15 -15.22
N SER A 165 -14.17 -5.89 -14.89
CA SER A 165 -14.92 -4.81 -15.54
C SER A 165 -14.24 -4.27 -16.78
#